data_26c41a2908f2df6cefc559e5aceada78
#
_entry.id   26c41a2908f2df6cefc559e5aceada78
#
_cell.length_a   1.000
_cell.length_b   1.000
_cell.length_c   1.000
_cell.angle_alpha   90.00
_cell.angle_beta   90.00
_cell.angle_gamma   90.00
#
_symmetry.space_group_name_H-M   'P 1'
#
loop_
_entity.id
_entity.type
_entity.pdbx_description
1 polymer ?
#
loop_
_entity_poly.entity_id
_entity_poly.type
_entity_poly.pdbx_seq_one_letter_code
_entity_poly.pdbx_strand_id
1 'polypeptide(L)'
;MKCGFLFANTFLLCLMLGLMLLCPSVVRAQTDSTFVSMYWAVPSLYNPATVGGDSALHVTAWGRKQWVGMDVAPQSVNVSVDMPFMIGKMRSGLGISAKNDKAGGYKTNIFSLQYSYSARLMGGRLALGVNVGKIEQTIKTTSEYSSQNVDLGIGAYYEKTFGKKHAYVGVSATHLNQPSLKNDTCINIQQKRTIYFLVGGNIPTRNPLFIIQPSLLFSNSGKTAWVDCTLRASYSQRFWAGISYRYDDALTVMAGANIKSVRIGYAYDLGISSWSKSSKGSHELMATYVMDINLDKKKRVPQKSIRLL
;
A
#
# COMPACT_ATOMS: atom_id res chain seq x y z
N MET A 1 13.58 2.85 -33.81
CA MET A 1 12.64 2.55 -32.70
C MET A 1 13.17 1.55 -31.63
N LYS A 2 14.31 0.89 -31.83
CA LYS A 2 14.90 -0.02 -30.81
C LYS A 2 15.71 0.69 -29.70
N CYS A 3 16.21 1.89 -29.92
CA CYS A 3 17.05 2.62 -28.96
C CYS A 3 16.28 3.21 -27.76
N GLY A 4 15.06 3.70 -27.98
CA GLY A 4 14.23 4.23 -26.87
C GLY A 4 13.75 3.17 -25.88
N PHE A 5 13.81 1.90 -26.27
CA PHE A 5 13.35 0.78 -25.47
C PHE A 5 14.40 0.32 -24.43
N LEU A 6 15.68 0.40 -24.80
CA LEU A 6 16.79 0.15 -23.86
C LEU A 6 16.86 1.30 -22.84
N PHE A 7 16.74 2.56 -23.30
CA PHE A 7 16.87 3.73 -22.44
C PHE A 7 15.84 3.77 -21.31
N ALA A 8 14.57 3.47 -21.56
CA ALA A 8 13.54 3.50 -20.52
C ALA A 8 13.72 2.39 -19.47
N ASN A 9 14.16 1.19 -19.88
CA ASN A 9 14.44 0.11 -18.93
C ASN A 9 15.73 0.37 -18.14
N THR A 10 16.76 0.92 -18.79
CA THR A 10 18.03 1.28 -18.15
C THR A 10 17.84 2.46 -17.20
N PHE A 11 17.02 3.47 -17.60
CA PHE A 11 16.71 4.61 -16.74
C PHE A 11 15.94 4.21 -15.48
N LEU A 12 14.95 3.31 -15.58
CA LEU A 12 14.21 2.81 -14.42
C LEU A 12 15.12 1.98 -13.50
N LEU A 13 16.00 1.17 -14.07
CA LEU A 13 17.00 0.38 -13.32
C LEU A 13 18.04 1.30 -12.66
N CYS A 14 18.54 2.32 -13.36
CA CYS A 14 19.46 3.30 -12.82
C CYS A 14 18.81 4.19 -11.75
N LEU A 15 17.52 4.53 -11.91
CA LEU A 15 16.77 5.26 -10.90
C LEU A 15 16.58 4.42 -9.63
N MET A 16 16.27 3.13 -9.79
CA MET A 16 16.17 2.20 -8.66
C MET A 16 17.53 2.00 -7.94
N LEU A 17 18.62 1.83 -8.69
CA LEU A 17 19.97 1.75 -8.15
C LEU A 17 20.43 3.07 -7.52
N GLY A 18 20.13 4.21 -8.14
CA GLY A 18 20.48 5.53 -7.62
C GLY A 18 19.75 5.86 -6.32
N LEU A 19 18.48 5.48 -6.19
CA LEU A 19 17.72 5.62 -4.93
C LEU A 19 18.26 4.71 -3.83
N MET A 20 18.77 3.53 -4.16
CA MET A 20 19.45 2.64 -3.20
C MET A 20 20.75 3.26 -2.65
N LEU A 21 21.50 3.99 -3.49
CA LEU A 21 22.77 4.62 -3.09
C LEU A 21 22.57 5.90 -2.28
N LEU A 22 21.40 6.54 -2.35
CA LEU A 22 21.04 7.74 -1.61
C LEU A 22 20.48 7.46 -0.21
N CYS A 23 20.35 6.19 0.19
CA CYS A 23 19.86 5.85 1.52
C CYS A 23 20.98 6.04 2.56
N PRO A 24 20.94 7.10 3.38
CA PRO A 24 21.92 7.25 4.46
C PRO A 24 21.72 6.12 5.46
N SER A 25 22.80 5.57 5.95
CA SER A 25 22.83 4.61 7.06
C SER A 25 22.29 5.27 8.32
N VAL A 26 20.98 5.21 8.53
CA VAL A 26 20.32 5.80 9.69
C VAL A 26 20.18 4.74 10.77
N VAL A 27 20.77 5.07 11.91
CA VAL A 27 20.68 4.31 13.15
C VAL A 27 19.21 4.04 13.50
N ARG A 28 18.88 2.78 13.72
CA ARG A 28 17.56 2.33 14.05
C ARG A 28 17.33 2.33 15.53
N ALA A 29 16.42 3.12 15.94
CA ALA A 29 15.70 2.90 17.17
C ALA A 29 14.24 3.27 16.87
N GLN A 30 13.38 2.27 16.98
CA GLN A 30 11.95 2.42 17.07
C GLN A 30 11.17 2.41 15.76
N THR A 31 10.54 1.29 15.51
CA THR A 31 9.57 1.03 14.47
C THR A 31 8.20 1.56 14.86
N ASP A 32 7.91 2.80 14.49
CA ASP A 32 6.57 3.37 14.62
C ASP A 32 5.60 2.91 13.51
N SER A 33 6.09 2.16 12.54
CA SER A 33 5.26 1.67 11.45
C SER A 33 5.47 0.19 11.20
N THR A 34 4.39 -0.55 11.15
CA THR A 34 4.43 -1.94 10.71
C THR A 34 4.75 -1.98 9.23
N PHE A 35 5.86 -2.63 8.90
CA PHE A 35 6.22 -2.88 7.50
C PHE A 35 5.21 -3.84 6.87
N VAL A 36 4.81 -3.55 5.64
CA VAL A 36 3.97 -4.43 4.83
C VAL A 36 4.79 -4.88 3.64
N SER A 37 5.08 -6.16 3.55
CA SER A 37 5.89 -6.72 2.46
C SER A 37 5.11 -6.79 1.15
N MET A 38 3.79 -6.98 1.24
CA MET A 38 2.85 -6.91 0.11
C MET A 38 2.22 -5.51 -0.04
N TYR A 39 3.00 -4.42 0.12
CA TYR A 39 2.52 -3.03 0.07
C TYR A 39 1.76 -2.68 -1.22
N TRP A 40 2.13 -3.29 -2.34
CA TRP A 40 1.47 -3.13 -3.64
C TRP A 40 0.04 -3.67 -3.66
N ALA A 41 -0.32 -4.55 -2.73
CA ALA A 41 -1.66 -5.13 -2.62
C ALA A 41 -2.60 -4.30 -1.73
N VAL A 42 -2.05 -3.44 -0.89
CA VAL A 42 -2.78 -2.56 0.04
C VAL A 42 -2.32 -1.10 -0.10
N PRO A 43 -2.29 -0.53 -1.31
CA PRO A 43 -1.69 0.78 -1.55
C PRO A 43 -2.41 1.92 -0.81
N SER A 44 -3.68 1.77 -0.49
CA SER A 44 -4.48 2.74 0.27
C SER A 44 -3.99 2.94 1.72
N LEU A 45 -3.25 1.97 2.28
CA LEU A 45 -2.60 2.15 3.59
C LEU A 45 -1.52 3.25 3.55
N TYR A 46 -0.91 3.45 2.41
CA TYR A 46 0.18 4.39 2.21
C TYR A 46 -0.27 5.68 1.52
N ASN A 47 -1.17 5.56 0.53
CA ASN A 47 -1.56 6.70 -0.30
C ASN A 47 -3.07 6.75 -0.51
N PRO A 48 -3.79 7.72 0.06
CA PRO A 48 -5.24 7.84 -0.08
C PRO A 48 -5.69 8.12 -1.52
N ALA A 49 -4.80 8.59 -2.40
CA ALA A 49 -5.14 8.81 -3.82
C ALA A 49 -5.35 7.51 -4.61
N THR A 50 -5.03 6.35 -4.04
CA THR A 50 -5.20 5.05 -4.71
C THR A 50 -6.58 4.45 -4.54
N VAL A 51 -7.41 4.92 -3.60
CA VAL A 51 -8.78 4.40 -3.40
C VAL A 51 -9.65 4.64 -4.64
N GLY A 52 -10.44 3.64 -5.03
CA GLY A 52 -11.27 3.69 -6.23
C GLY A 52 -10.46 3.80 -7.52
N GLY A 53 -9.23 3.31 -7.52
CA GLY A 53 -8.29 3.40 -8.64
C GLY A 53 -8.75 2.67 -9.89
N ASP A 54 -9.40 1.53 -9.75
CA ASP A 54 -10.00 0.74 -10.83
C ASP A 54 -11.54 0.75 -10.75
N SER A 55 -12.21 -0.01 -11.62
CA SER A 55 -13.67 -0.06 -11.67
C SER A 55 -14.24 -1.22 -10.83
N ALA A 56 -13.67 -1.44 -9.64
CA ALA A 56 -14.10 -2.51 -8.75
C ALA A 56 -14.22 -2.03 -7.30
N LEU A 57 -15.08 -2.69 -6.54
CA LEU A 57 -15.08 -2.64 -5.09
C LEU A 57 -14.08 -3.67 -4.60
N HIS A 58 -13.21 -3.24 -3.70
CA HIS A 58 -12.27 -4.10 -3.00
C HIS A 58 -12.63 -4.19 -1.53
N VAL A 59 -12.66 -5.42 -1.02
CA VAL A 59 -12.71 -5.69 0.42
C VAL A 59 -11.44 -6.47 0.75
N THR A 60 -10.51 -5.83 1.43
CA THR A 60 -9.19 -6.38 1.73
C THR A 60 -9.00 -6.61 3.21
N ALA A 61 -8.62 -7.82 3.58
CA ALA A 61 -8.10 -8.15 4.89
C ALA A 61 -6.61 -8.50 4.76
N TRP A 62 -5.80 -7.92 5.64
CA TRP A 62 -4.37 -8.12 5.69
C TRP A 62 -3.92 -8.28 7.12
N GLY A 63 -2.99 -9.21 7.36
CA GLY A 63 -2.45 -9.48 8.69
C GLY A 63 -0.97 -9.86 8.62
N ARG A 64 -0.21 -9.42 9.64
CA ARG A 64 1.22 -9.67 9.76
C ARG A 64 1.59 -10.00 11.20
N LYS A 65 2.41 -11.00 11.35
CA LYS A 65 3.12 -11.30 12.59
C LYS A 65 4.62 -11.17 12.32
N GLN A 66 5.21 -10.16 12.91
CA GLN A 66 6.62 -9.83 12.69
C GLN A 66 7.49 -10.51 13.75
N TRP A 67 8.70 -10.94 13.37
CA TRP A 67 9.72 -11.52 14.27
C TRP A 67 9.19 -12.62 15.17
N VAL A 68 8.61 -13.66 14.58
CA VAL A 68 8.06 -14.80 15.31
C VAL A 68 9.13 -15.45 16.18
N GLY A 69 8.76 -15.79 17.43
CA GLY A 69 9.67 -16.34 18.44
C GLY A 69 10.29 -15.31 19.38
N MET A 70 10.00 -14.02 19.18
CA MET A 70 10.38 -12.96 20.12
C MET A 70 9.20 -12.65 21.05
N ASP A 71 9.44 -12.41 22.33
CA ASP A 71 8.40 -12.22 23.36
C ASP A 71 7.46 -11.04 23.10
N VAL A 72 7.97 -9.99 22.44
CA VAL A 72 7.22 -8.77 22.12
C VAL A 72 6.97 -8.60 20.62
N ALA A 73 6.85 -9.72 19.90
CA ALA A 73 6.67 -9.75 18.46
C ALA A 73 5.51 -8.85 17.99
N PRO A 74 5.76 -7.85 17.11
CA PRO A 74 4.72 -6.98 16.61
C PRO A 74 3.69 -7.75 15.78
N GLN A 75 2.43 -7.37 15.95
CA GLN A 75 1.31 -7.91 15.19
C GLN A 75 0.50 -6.76 14.61
N SER A 76 0.06 -6.92 13.37
CA SER A 76 -0.77 -5.94 12.69
C SER A 76 -1.86 -6.61 11.91
N VAL A 77 -3.03 -6.02 11.97
CA VAL A 77 -4.19 -6.43 11.17
C VAL A 77 -4.82 -5.18 10.58
N ASN A 78 -5.22 -5.26 9.32
CA ASN A 78 -5.98 -4.23 8.65
C ASN A 78 -7.13 -4.84 7.86
N VAL A 79 -8.28 -4.18 7.93
CA VAL A 79 -9.42 -4.44 7.05
C VAL A 79 -9.75 -3.14 6.36
N SER A 80 -9.90 -3.17 5.05
CA SER A 80 -10.27 -2.00 4.25
C SER A 80 -11.30 -2.34 3.20
N VAL A 81 -12.12 -1.36 2.89
CA VAL A 81 -13.09 -1.39 1.79
C VAL A 81 -12.89 -0.13 0.98
N ASP A 82 -12.71 -0.27 -0.33
CA ASP A 82 -12.67 0.88 -1.22
C ASP A 82 -13.46 0.63 -2.51
N MET A 83 -14.01 1.69 -3.06
CA MET A 83 -14.81 1.62 -4.27
C MET A 83 -14.74 2.92 -5.08
N PRO A 84 -14.80 2.82 -6.41
CA PRO A 84 -14.99 3.97 -7.27
C PRO A 84 -16.46 4.39 -7.33
N PHE A 85 -16.70 5.67 -7.59
CA PHE A 85 -18.00 6.21 -7.93
C PHE A 85 -17.87 7.43 -8.84
N MET A 86 -18.98 7.87 -9.41
CA MET A 86 -19.00 9.03 -10.29
C MET A 86 -19.78 10.17 -9.68
N ILE A 87 -19.19 11.37 -9.65
CA ILE A 87 -19.90 12.62 -9.35
C ILE A 87 -20.01 13.40 -10.67
N GLY A 88 -21.18 13.30 -11.32
CA GLY A 88 -21.35 13.81 -12.68
C GLY A 88 -20.45 13.07 -13.66
N LYS A 89 -19.51 13.78 -14.26
CA LYS A 89 -18.48 13.22 -15.19
C LYS A 89 -17.14 12.94 -14.48
N MET A 90 -17.04 13.23 -13.20
CA MET A 90 -15.81 13.14 -12.43
C MET A 90 -15.73 11.79 -11.72
N ARG A 91 -14.61 11.10 -11.90
CA ARG A 91 -14.33 9.85 -11.21
C ARG A 91 -13.75 10.12 -9.83
N SER A 92 -14.36 9.55 -8.83
CA SER A 92 -13.96 9.64 -7.44
C SER A 92 -13.82 8.25 -6.82
N GLY A 93 -13.12 8.15 -5.70
CA GLY A 93 -13.01 6.96 -4.90
C GLY A 93 -13.33 7.25 -3.44
N LEU A 94 -13.94 6.30 -2.78
CA LEU A 94 -14.20 6.30 -1.35
C LEU A 94 -13.59 5.05 -0.74
N GLY A 95 -12.90 5.21 0.39
CA GLY A 95 -12.31 4.11 1.14
C GLY A 95 -12.54 4.27 2.63
N ILE A 96 -12.72 3.16 3.31
CA ILE A 96 -12.71 3.07 4.76
C ILE A 96 -11.72 1.98 5.16
N SER A 97 -11.02 2.19 6.27
CA SER A 97 -10.11 1.17 6.80
C SER A 97 -10.08 1.19 8.33
N ALA A 98 -9.82 0.02 8.89
CA ALA A 98 -9.57 -0.18 10.32
C ALA A 98 -8.28 -0.97 10.45
N LYS A 99 -7.28 -0.39 11.12
CA LYS A 99 -5.98 -0.98 11.38
C LYS A 99 -5.74 -1.11 12.88
N ASN A 100 -5.24 -2.26 13.29
CA ASN A 100 -4.79 -2.51 14.65
C ASN A 100 -3.33 -2.94 14.61
N ASP A 101 -2.47 -2.21 15.29
CA ASP A 101 -1.07 -2.53 15.52
C ASP A 101 -0.84 -2.79 17.00
N LYS A 102 -0.13 -3.85 17.32
CA LYS A 102 0.25 -4.23 18.69
C LYS A 102 1.72 -4.61 18.73
N ALA A 103 2.48 -4.02 19.64
CA ALA A 103 3.86 -4.36 19.89
C ALA A 103 4.15 -4.25 21.38
N GLY A 104 4.35 -5.40 22.04
CA GLY A 104 4.47 -5.44 23.51
C GLY A 104 3.25 -4.87 24.23
N GLY A 105 3.48 -3.90 25.11
CA GLY A 105 2.43 -3.17 25.82
C GLY A 105 1.81 -2.01 25.05
N TYR A 106 2.31 -1.71 23.84
CA TYR A 106 1.81 -0.63 23.00
C TYR A 106 0.79 -1.14 21.97
N LYS A 107 -0.34 -0.46 21.87
CA LYS A 107 -1.42 -0.77 20.93
C LYS A 107 -1.88 0.52 20.24
N THR A 108 -2.05 0.45 18.92
CA THR A 108 -2.60 1.54 18.11
C THR A 108 -3.77 1.02 17.29
N ASN A 109 -4.92 1.68 17.41
CA ASN A 109 -6.07 1.47 16.54
C ASN A 109 -6.22 2.71 15.65
N ILE A 110 -6.35 2.51 14.34
CA ILE A 110 -6.55 3.60 13.37
C ILE A 110 -7.80 3.28 12.56
N PHE A 111 -8.76 4.19 12.59
CA PHE A 111 -9.93 4.17 11.72
C PHE A 111 -9.81 5.31 10.73
N SER A 112 -9.91 5.02 9.45
CA SER A 112 -9.66 6.00 8.39
C SER A 112 -10.82 6.04 7.40
N LEU A 113 -11.20 7.26 7.03
CA LEU A 113 -12.03 7.58 5.89
C LEU A 113 -11.15 8.23 4.82
N GLN A 114 -11.20 7.71 3.62
CA GLN A 114 -10.36 8.15 2.51
C GLN A 114 -11.24 8.58 1.33
N TYR A 115 -10.88 9.68 0.73
CA TYR A 115 -11.51 10.19 -0.48
C TYR A 115 -10.44 10.47 -1.54
N SER A 116 -10.71 10.07 -2.77
CA SER A 116 -9.88 10.42 -3.92
C SER A 116 -10.71 11.07 -5.03
N TYR A 117 -10.09 11.99 -5.72
CA TYR A 117 -10.56 12.58 -6.96
C TYR A 117 -9.56 12.30 -8.08
N SER A 118 -10.02 11.86 -9.24
CA SER A 118 -9.14 11.58 -10.36
C SER A 118 -9.58 12.25 -11.65
N ALA A 119 -8.59 12.75 -12.38
CA ALA A 119 -8.74 13.39 -13.67
C ALA A 119 -7.77 12.80 -14.70
N ARG A 120 -8.12 12.94 -15.98
CA ARG A 120 -7.20 12.60 -17.07
C ARG A 120 -6.20 13.74 -17.26
N LEU A 121 -4.91 13.42 -17.25
CA LEU A 121 -3.82 14.37 -17.44
C LEU A 121 -2.74 13.71 -18.31
N MET A 122 -2.29 14.39 -19.37
CA MET A 122 -1.20 13.95 -20.26
C MET A 122 -1.34 12.50 -20.76
N GLY A 123 -2.60 12.06 -21.02
CA GLY A 123 -2.90 10.71 -21.49
C GLY A 123 -2.81 9.62 -20.41
N GLY A 124 -2.66 10.00 -19.15
CA GLY A 124 -2.74 9.15 -17.98
C GLY A 124 -3.87 9.58 -17.04
N ARG A 125 -3.93 8.97 -15.85
CA ARG A 125 -4.84 9.31 -14.76
C ARG A 125 -4.04 9.90 -13.60
N LEU A 126 -4.33 11.14 -13.24
CA LEU A 126 -3.87 11.76 -12.01
C LEU A 126 -4.97 11.64 -10.96
N ALA A 127 -4.64 11.15 -9.78
CA ALA A 127 -5.54 11.12 -8.63
C ALA A 127 -4.93 11.92 -7.47
N LEU A 128 -5.77 12.66 -6.77
CA LEU A 128 -5.44 13.34 -5.53
C LEU A 128 -6.32 12.74 -4.44
N GLY A 129 -5.77 12.52 -3.26
CA GLY A 129 -6.48 11.87 -2.17
C GLY A 129 -6.25 12.54 -0.83
N VAL A 130 -7.25 12.42 0.03
CA VAL A 130 -7.21 12.85 1.42
C VAL A 130 -7.62 11.72 2.33
N ASN A 131 -7.04 11.67 3.51
CA ASN A 131 -7.36 10.75 4.58
C ASN A 131 -7.70 11.55 5.83
N VAL A 132 -8.83 11.21 6.45
CA VAL A 132 -9.22 11.71 7.78
C VAL A 132 -9.51 10.49 8.63
N GLY A 133 -8.83 10.39 9.76
CA GLY A 133 -8.95 9.23 10.63
C GLY A 133 -9.04 9.60 12.10
N LYS A 134 -9.38 8.59 12.89
CA LYS A 134 -9.27 8.58 14.35
C LYS A 134 -8.17 7.59 14.71
N ILE A 135 -7.18 8.06 15.46
CA ILE A 135 -6.12 7.22 16.02
C ILE A 135 -6.30 7.13 17.54
N GLU A 136 -6.32 5.94 18.03
CA GLU A 136 -6.34 5.63 19.45
C GLU A 136 -5.06 4.88 19.81
N GLN A 137 -4.30 5.45 20.72
CA GLN A 137 -3.02 4.91 21.18
C GLN A 137 -3.17 4.51 22.63
N THR A 138 -2.77 3.30 22.98
CA THR A 138 -2.82 2.76 24.33
C THR A 138 -1.46 2.18 24.69
N ILE A 139 -0.97 2.50 25.87
CA ILE A 139 0.20 1.86 26.45
C ILE A 139 -0.17 1.24 27.80
N LYS A 140 0.19 -0.02 27.96
CA LYS A 140 0.04 -0.77 29.22
C LYS A 140 1.42 -0.97 29.85
N THR A 141 1.61 -0.32 30.98
CA THR A 141 2.73 -0.52 31.89
C THR A 141 2.17 -1.03 33.22
N THR A 142 2.53 -0.44 34.33
CA THR A 142 1.86 -0.66 35.64
C THR A 142 0.43 -0.08 35.64
N SER A 143 0.20 0.97 34.82
CA SER A 143 -1.10 1.59 34.58
C SER A 143 -1.38 1.64 33.07
N GLU A 144 -2.66 1.72 32.70
CA GLU A 144 -3.09 1.85 31.32
C GLU A 144 -3.32 3.32 30.98
N TYR A 145 -2.66 3.80 29.92
CA TYR A 145 -2.82 5.17 29.41
C TYR A 145 -3.33 5.10 27.98
N SER A 146 -4.34 5.86 27.67
CA SER A 146 -4.95 5.93 26.34
C SER A 146 -5.12 7.37 25.90
N SER A 147 -4.95 7.62 24.60
CA SER A 147 -5.18 8.90 23.97
C SER A 147 -5.88 8.70 22.64
N GLN A 148 -6.82 9.60 22.33
CA GLN A 148 -7.53 9.61 21.06
C GLN A 148 -7.26 10.91 20.34
N ASN A 149 -6.90 10.83 19.08
CA ASN A 149 -6.53 11.98 18.25
C ASN A 149 -7.14 11.83 16.84
N VAL A 150 -7.23 12.94 16.13
CA VAL A 150 -7.48 12.94 14.69
C VAL A 150 -6.19 12.60 13.97
N ASP A 151 -6.30 11.89 12.87
CA ASP A 151 -5.20 11.59 11.95
C ASP A 151 -5.50 12.13 10.56
N LEU A 152 -4.54 12.82 9.95
CA LEU A 152 -4.70 13.44 8.66
C LEU A 152 -3.62 12.96 7.68
N GLY A 153 -4.03 12.75 6.43
CA GLY A 153 -3.11 12.37 5.36
C GLY A 153 -3.55 12.92 4.01
N ILE A 154 -2.58 13.09 3.13
CA ILE A 154 -2.79 13.52 1.74
C ILE A 154 -1.95 12.67 0.80
N GLY A 155 -2.36 12.60 -0.46
CA GLY A 155 -1.58 11.90 -1.47
C GLY A 155 -1.91 12.33 -2.88
N ALA A 156 -0.97 12.03 -3.77
CA ALA A 156 -1.11 12.15 -5.20
C ALA A 156 -0.62 10.85 -5.86
N TYR A 157 -1.28 10.44 -6.92
CA TYR A 157 -0.97 9.23 -7.65
C TYR A 157 -1.19 9.45 -9.14
N TYR A 158 -0.21 9.12 -9.93
CA TYR A 158 -0.29 9.20 -11.39
C TYR A 158 0.01 7.86 -12.01
N GLU A 159 -0.83 7.44 -12.93
CA GLU A 159 -0.61 6.22 -13.71
C GLU A 159 -0.85 6.47 -15.20
N LYS A 160 -0.09 5.76 -16.02
CA LYS A 160 -0.21 5.84 -17.47
C LYS A 160 0.10 4.51 -18.13
N THR A 161 -0.66 4.20 -19.17
CA THR A 161 -0.44 3.03 -20.03
C THR A 161 0.27 3.47 -21.30
N PHE A 162 1.40 2.84 -21.61
CA PHE A 162 2.21 3.04 -22.79
C PHE A 162 2.15 1.77 -23.66
N GLY A 163 1.26 1.74 -24.63
CA GLY A 163 0.99 0.51 -25.39
C GLY A 163 0.46 -0.59 -24.48
N LYS A 164 1.24 -1.67 -24.28
CA LYS A 164 0.90 -2.79 -23.38
C LYS A 164 1.48 -2.66 -21.98
N LYS A 165 2.34 -1.66 -21.75
CA LYS A 165 2.99 -1.44 -20.44
C LYS A 165 2.20 -0.44 -19.63
N HIS A 166 2.11 -0.69 -18.33
CA HIS A 166 1.52 0.23 -17.38
C HIS A 166 2.60 0.67 -16.39
N ALA A 167 2.62 1.96 -16.08
CA ALA A 167 3.51 2.52 -15.07
C ALA A 167 2.74 3.45 -14.13
N TYR A 168 3.19 3.52 -12.89
CA TYR A 168 2.60 4.39 -11.89
C TYR A 168 3.66 4.98 -10.97
N VAL A 169 3.33 6.16 -10.43
CA VAL A 169 4.09 6.84 -9.40
C VAL A 169 3.12 7.48 -8.41
N GLY A 170 3.45 7.42 -7.15
CA GLY A 170 2.66 8.02 -6.08
C GLY A 170 3.54 8.68 -5.04
N VAL A 171 3.05 9.77 -4.47
CA VAL A 171 3.62 10.44 -3.31
C VAL A 171 2.52 10.72 -2.31
N SER A 172 2.81 10.55 -1.03
CA SER A 172 1.84 10.80 0.03
C SER A 172 2.52 11.17 1.34
N ALA A 173 1.76 11.79 2.21
CA ALA A 173 2.16 12.06 3.58
C ALA A 173 1.02 11.68 4.53
N THR A 174 1.33 10.85 5.51
CA THR A 174 0.41 10.43 6.57
C THR A 174 0.81 11.06 7.91
N HIS A 175 -0.10 11.02 8.87
CA HIS A 175 0.13 11.59 10.21
C HIS A 175 0.60 13.06 10.15
N LEU A 176 -0.06 13.89 9.30
CA LEU A 176 0.34 15.28 9.05
C LEU A 176 0.32 16.12 10.32
N ASN A 177 -0.64 15.89 11.18
CA ASN A 177 -0.83 16.56 12.47
C ASN A 177 -0.04 15.93 13.62
N GLN A 178 0.72 14.84 13.35
CA GLN A 178 1.58 14.15 14.32
C GLN A 178 0.85 13.85 15.66
N PRO A 179 -0.23 13.04 15.63
CA PRO A 179 -1.00 12.73 16.82
C PRO A 179 -0.11 12.11 17.89
N SER A 180 -0.33 12.49 19.15
CA SER A 180 0.54 12.08 20.26
C SER A 180 -0.24 11.55 21.45
N LEU A 181 0.31 10.55 22.11
CA LEU A 181 -0.04 10.11 23.45
C LEU A 181 0.85 10.86 24.44
N LYS A 182 0.26 11.77 25.22
CA LYS A 182 0.95 12.50 26.28
C LYS A 182 0.34 12.18 27.62
N ASN A 183 1.17 11.99 28.63
CA ASN A 183 0.76 11.90 30.01
C ASN A 183 1.64 12.83 30.86
N ASP A 184 1.08 13.35 31.93
CA ASP A 184 1.72 14.33 32.84
C ASP A 184 3.01 13.80 33.50
N THR A 185 3.22 12.47 33.45
CA THR A 185 4.28 11.79 34.22
C THR A 185 5.50 11.34 33.43
N CYS A 186 5.66 11.57 32.13
CA CYS A 186 6.88 11.23 31.33
C CYS A 186 6.63 10.45 30.04
N ILE A 187 5.39 10.11 29.68
CA ILE A 187 5.11 9.41 28.42
C ILE A 187 4.79 10.42 27.34
N ASN A 188 5.61 10.50 26.32
CA ASN A 188 5.36 11.29 25.12
C ASN A 188 5.67 10.43 23.89
N ILE A 189 4.66 9.71 23.40
CA ILE A 189 4.77 8.92 22.16
C ILE A 189 4.03 9.66 21.07
N GLN A 190 4.76 10.12 20.07
CA GLN A 190 4.24 10.87 18.95
C GLN A 190 4.34 10.07 17.66
N GLN A 191 3.22 9.94 16.94
CA GLN A 191 3.25 9.45 15.56
C GLN A 191 3.93 10.48 14.67
N LYS A 192 5.00 10.06 14.02
CA LYS A 192 5.76 10.94 13.14
C LYS A 192 5.07 11.05 11.79
N ARG A 193 5.08 12.26 11.25
CA ARG A 193 4.74 12.46 9.84
C ARG A 193 5.59 11.56 8.98
N THR A 194 4.94 10.75 8.14
CA THR A 194 5.63 9.81 7.27
C THR A 194 5.34 10.14 5.82
N ILE A 195 6.39 10.31 5.03
CA ILE A 195 6.32 10.56 3.60
C ILE A 195 6.59 9.25 2.89
N TYR A 196 5.74 8.91 1.93
CA TYR A 196 5.88 7.73 1.08
C TYR A 196 6.08 8.14 -0.37
N PHE A 197 6.96 7.43 -1.05
CA PHE A 197 7.11 7.47 -2.51
C PHE A 197 6.99 6.05 -3.04
N LEU A 198 6.05 5.86 -3.95
CA LEU A 198 5.72 4.57 -4.56
C LEU A 198 5.91 4.68 -6.07
N VAL A 199 6.64 3.75 -6.66
CA VAL A 199 6.77 3.64 -8.12
C VAL A 199 6.72 2.18 -8.52
N GLY A 200 6.16 1.91 -9.70
CA GLY A 200 6.13 0.56 -10.23
C GLY A 200 5.41 0.46 -11.57
N GLY A 201 5.18 -0.77 -12.00
CA GLY A 201 4.49 -0.98 -13.27
C GLY A 201 4.27 -2.45 -13.61
N ASN A 202 3.58 -2.65 -14.73
CA ASN A 202 3.32 -3.94 -15.33
C ASN A 202 3.98 -3.99 -16.71
N ILE A 203 4.86 -4.96 -16.92
CA ILE A 203 5.63 -5.14 -18.15
C ILE A 203 5.30 -6.52 -18.71
N PRO A 204 4.40 -6.62 -19.71
CA PRO A 204 4.14 -7.86 -20.41
C PRO A 204 5.43 -8.36 -21.09
N THR A 205 5.70 -9.66 -20.98
CA THR A 205 6.83 -10.31 -21.64
C THR A 205 6.47 -10.68 -23.09
N ARG A 206 7.40 -11.32 -23.80
CA ARG A 206 7.13 -11.89 -25.14
C ARG A 206 6.05 -12.98 -25.08
N ASN A 207 6.03 -13.77 -24.01
CA ASN A 207 4.94 -14.70 -23.75
C ASN A 207 3.81 -13.95 -23.03
N PRO A 208 2.61 -13.81 -23.63
CA PRO A 208 1.52 -13.02 -23.05
C PRO A 208 0.98 -13.57 -21.72
N LEU A 209 1.34 -14.80 -21.36
CA LEU A 209 0.96 -15.40 -20.08
C LEU A 209 1.76 -14.83 -18.91
N PHE A 210 2.92 -14.21 -19.17
CA PHE A 210 3.79 -13.67 -18.11
C PHE A 210 3.80 -12.14 -18.12
N ILE A 211 3.59 -11.56 -16.95
CA ILE A 211 3.72 -10.12 -16.68
C ILE A 211 4.73 -9.95 -15.56
N ILE A 212 5.77 -9.17 -15.80
CA ILE A 212 6.74 -8.77 -14.78
C ILE A 212 6.28 -7.45 -14.15
N GLN A 213 6.33 -7.37 -12.82
CA GLN A 213 5.77 -6.27 -12.04
C GLN A 213 6.81 -5.77 -11.04
N PRO A 214 7.76 -4.92 -11.48
CA PRO A 214 8.67 -4.24 -10.59
C PRO A 214 7.95 -3.15 -9.80
N SER A 215 8.30 -2.99 -8.54
CA SER A 215 7.84 -1.87 -7.72
C SER A 215 8.86 -1.51 -6.64
N LEU A 216 8.80 -0.26 -6.18
CA LEU A 216 9.62 0.27 -5.13
C LEU A 216 8.75 1.13 -4.22
N LEU A 217 8.90 0.94 -2.91
CA LEU A 217 8.33 1.79 -1.90
C LEU A 217 9.46 2.40 -1.06
N PHE A 218 9.53 3.71 -1.03
CA PHE A 218 10.37 4.47 -0.12
C PHE A 218 9.49 5.10 0.95
N SER A 219 9.96 5.08 2.20
CA SER A 219 9.31 5.73 3.33
C SER A 219 10.31 6.53 4.14
N ASN A 220 9.89 7.71 4.60
CA ASN A 220 10.65 8.54 5.51
C ASN A 220 9.75 9.09 6.61
N SER A 221 10.06 8.76 7.87
CA SER A 221 9.38 9.27 9.06
C SER A 221 10.32 10.11 9.93
N GLY A 222 10.91 11.13 9.33
CA GLY A 222 11.89 12.02 9.98
C GLY A 222 13.27 11.38 10.09
N LYS A 223 13.60 10.76 11.23
CA LYS A 223 14.92 10.16 11.45
C LYS A 223 15.08 8.75 10.87
N THR A 224 13.98 8.12 10.47
CA THR A 224 13.99 6.74 9.97
C THR A 224 13.53 6.72 8.52
N ALA A 225 14.34 6.17 7.64
CA ALA A 225 14.02 5.94 6.24
C ALA A 225 14.23 4.48 5.88
N TRP A 226 13.39 3.94 5.00
CA TRP A 226 13.56 2.61 4.46
C TRP A 226 13.10 2.52 3.01
N VAL A 227 13.68 1.57 2.30
CA VAL A 227 13.38 1.26 0.90
C VAL A 227 13.05 -0.22 0.79
N ASP A 228 11.99 -0.52 0.08
CA ASP A 228 11.57 -1.88 -0.25
C ASP A 228 11.48 -2.01 -1.77
N CYS A 229 12.29 -2.90 -2.36
CA CYS A 229 12.33 -3.18 -3.80
C CYS A 229 11.73 -4.54 -4.06
N THR A 230 10.63 -4.59 -4.80
CA THR A 230 9.89 -5.80 -5.10
C THR A 230 9.91 -6.12 -6.59
N LEU A 231 10.17 -7.37 -6.93
CA LEU A 231 10.01 -7.91 -8.26
C LEU A 231 9.04 -9.09 -8.22
N ARG A 232 7.92 -8.96 -8.92
CA ARG A 232 6.92 -10.03 -9.04
C ARG A 232 6.77 -10.48 -10.49
N ALA A 233 6.41 -11.75 -10.66
CA ALA A 233 5.98 -12.32 -11.92
C ALA A 233 4.57 -12.88 -11.76
N SER A 234 3.66 -12.52 -12.66
CA SER A 234 2.30 -13.06 -12.73
C SER A 234 2.19 -13.99 -13.93
N TYR A 235 1.61 -15.16 -13.71
CA TYR A 235 1.32 -16.17 -14.74
C TYR A 235 -0.17 -16.26 -15.00
N SER A 236 -0.57 -16.03 -16.25
CA SER A 236 -1.98 -16.06 -16.69
C SER A 236 -2.93 -15.20 -15.84
N GLN A 237 -2.40 -14.19 -15.15
CA GLN A 237 -3.12 -13.36 -14.18
C GLN A 237 -3.78 -14.15 -13.02
N ARG A 238 -3.51 -15.45 -12.92
CA ARG A 238 -4.08 -16.35 -11.91
C ARG A 238 -3.13 -16.61 -10.76
N PHE A 239 -1.86 -16.84 -11.05
CA PHE A 239 -0.84 -17.10 -10.05
C PHE A 239 0.23 -16.03 -10.13
N TRP A 240 0.83 -15.71 -9.01
CA TRP A 240 1.95 -14.80 -8.96
C TRP A 240 2.94 -15.23 -7.87
N ALA A 241 4.19 -14.93 -8.11
CA ALA A 241 5.25 -15.08 -7.13
C ALA A 241 6.18 -13.88 -7.22
N GLY A 242 6.92 -13.60 -6.16
CA GLY A 242 7.83 -12.48 -6.13
C GLY A 242 8.83 -12.56 -4.99
N ILE A 243 9.81 -11.71 -5.12
CA ILE A 243 10.82 -11.46 -4.10
C ILE A 243 10.85 -9.96 -3.80
N SER A 244 11.12 -9.60 -2.56
CA SER A 244 11.38 -8.23 -2.17
C SER A 244 12.62 -8.14 -1.31
N TYR A 245 13.36 -7.07 -1.48
CA TYR A 245 14.51 -6.75 -0.66
C TYR A 245 14.26 -5.42 0.05
N ARG A 246 14.18 -5.48 1.37
CA ARG A 246 14.15 -4.30 2.23
C ARG A 246 15.55 -4.05 2.73
N TYR A 247 16.08 -2.91 2.33
CA TYR A 247 17.47 -2.54 2.63
C TYR A 247 17.77 -2.69 4.12
N ASP A 248 18.83 -3.45 4.44
CA ASP A 248 19.35 -3.72 5.77
C ASP A 248 18.31 -4.26 6.80
N ASP A 249 17.21 -4.88 6.35
CA ASP A 249 16.18 -5.44 7.23
C ASP A 249 15.81 -6.88 6.88
N ALA A 250 15.28 -7.13 5.67
CA ALA A 250 14.75 -8.43 5.31
C ALA A 250 14.82 -8.73 3.81
N LEU A 251 14.93 -10.01 3.50
CA LEU A 251 14.64 -10.58 2.19
C LEU A 251 13.28 -11.29 2.29
N THR A 252 12.34 -10.92 1.41
CA THR A 252 10.99 -11.48 1.42
C THR A 252 10.80 -12.39 0.22
N VAL A 253 10.18 -13.54 0.44
CA VAL A 253 9.63 -14.41 -0.62
C VAL A 253 8.12 -14.38 -0.50
N MET A 254 7.43 -14.22 -1.62
CA MET A 254 5.98 -14.10 -1.64
C MET A 254 5.34 -14.86 -2.80
N ALA A 255 4.14 -15.37 -2.58
CA ALA A 255 3.35 -16.02 -3.61
C ALA A 255 1.86 -15.84 -3.35
N GLY A 256 1.06 -16.02 -4.39
CA GLY A 256 -0.38 -15.93 -4.25
C GLY A 256 -1.14 -16.35 -5.51
N ALA A 257 -2.46 -16.29 -5.39
CA ALA A 257 -3.37 -16.67 -6.45
C ALA A 257 -4.57 -15.72 -6.53
N ASN A 258 -5.07 -15.55 -7.75
CA ASN A 258 -6.31 -14.87 -8.07
C ASN A 258 -7.33 -15.92 -8.51
N ILE A 259 -8.30 -16.23 -7.68
CA ILE A 259 -9.31 -17.25 -7.90
C ILE A 259 -10.67 -16.58 -8.02
N LYS A 260 -11.19 -16.45 -9.25
CA LYS A 260 -12.40 -15.68 -9.52
C LYS A 260 -12.33 -14.26 -8.95
N SER A 261 -13.17 -13.94 -8.00
CA SER A 261 -13.25 -12.64 -7.33
C SER A 261 -12.35 -12.53 -6.09
N VAL A 262 -11.60 -13.57 -5.73
CA VAL A 262 -10.77 -13.58 -4.53
C VAL A 262 -9.29 -13.58 -4.93
N ARG A 263 -8.52 -12.66 -4.37
CA ARG A 263 -7.07 -12.61 -4.46
C ARG A 263 -6.50 -12.96 -3.10
N ILE A 264 -5.61 -13.94 -3.04
CA ILE A 264 -4.92 -14.34 -1.82
C ILE A 264 -3.42 -14.24 -2.01
N GLY A 265 -2.71 -13.90 -0.96
CA GLY A 265 -1.27 -13.80 -0.96
C GLY A 265 -0.67 -14.12 0.40
N TYR A 266 0.51 -14.70 0.36
CA TYR A 266 1.34 -14.97 1.51
C TYR A 266 2.75 -14.49 1.26
N ALA A 267 3.36 -13.88 2.27
CA ALA A 267 4.76 -13.48 2.25
C ALA A 267 5.47 -13.95 3.52
N TYR A 268 6.71 -14.34 3.34
CA TYR A 268 7.63 -14.71 4.40
C TYR A 268 8.89 -13.85 4.34
N ASP A 269 9.18 -13.14 5.43
CA ASP A 269 10.37 -12.30 5.54
C ASP A 269 11.47 -13.06 6.28
N LEU A 270 12.58 -13.23 5.61
CA LEU A 270 13.84 -13.67 6.18
C LEU A 270 14.57 -12.44 6.73
N GLY A 271 14.75 -12.36 8.03
CA GLY A 271 15.48 -11.28 8.65
C GLY A 271 16.98 -11.35 8.34
N ILE A 272 17.55 -10.25 7.85
CA ILE A 272 18.98 -10.13 7.57
C ILE A 272 19.68 -9.14 8.51
N SER A 273 18.94 -8.27 9.20
CA SER A 273 19.48 -7.36 10.19
C SER A 273 19.88 -8.11 11.47
N SER A 274 20.75 -7.48 12.27
CA SER A 274 21.22 -8.07 13.54
C SER A 274 20.08 -8.43 14.50
N TRP A 275 18.99 -7.67 14.48
CA TRP A 275 17.80 -7.90 15.29
C TRP A 275 16.91 -9.01 14.71
N SER A 276 16.64 -8.96 13.42
CA SER A 276 15.72 -9.88 12.76
C SER A 276 16.29 -11.29 12.63
N LYS A 277 17.61 -11.45 12.60
CA LYS A 277 18.28 -12.77 12.56
C LYS A 277 17.97 -13.65 13.77
N SER A 278 17.69 -13.06 14.92
CA SER A 278 17.34 -13.82 16.13
C SER A 278 15.89 -14.31 16.15
N SER A 279 15.08 -13.88 15.18
CA SER A 279 13.69 -14.31 15.02
C SER A 279 13.55 -15.48 14.05
N LYS A 280 12.40 -16.16 14.10
CA LYS A 280 11.98 -17.16 13.11
C LYS A 280 11.32 -16.51 11.87
N GLY A 281 11.72 -15.26 11.52
CA GLY A 281 11.18 -14.51 10.41
C GLY A 281 9.83 -13.85 10.71
N SER A 282 9.20 -13.30 9.66
CA SER A 282 7.87 -12.68 9.75
C SER A 282 6.93 -13.28 8.72
N HIS A 283 5.68 -13.40 9.08
CA HIS A 283 4.62 -13.96 8.24
C HIS A 283 3.59 -12.90 7.92
N GLU A 284 3.16 -12.85 6.68
CA GLU A 284 2.15 -11.91 6.20
C GLU A 284 1.13 -12.65 5.33
N LEU A 285 -0.13 -12.39 5.58
CA LEU A 285 -1.25 -12.96 4.84
C LEU A 285 -2.18 -11.86 4.36
N MET A 286 -2.67 -11.97 3.14
CA MET A 286 -3.62 -11.05 2.54
C MET A 286 -4.72 -11.82 1.81
N ALA A 287 -5.94 -11.31 1.93
CA ALA A 287 -7.07 -11.73 1.12
C ALA A 287 -7.86 -10.50 0.66
N THR A 288 -8.17 -10.42 -0.64
CA THR A 288 -8.98 -9.34 -1.22
C THR A 288 -10.13 -9.95 -2.01
N TYR A 289 -11.35 -9.55 -1.69
CA TYR A 289 -12.52 -9.79 -2.53
C TYR A 289 -12.70 -8.62 -3.48
N VAL A 290 -12.87 -8.92 -4.76
CA VAL A 290 -13.00 -7.93 -5.84
C VAL A 290 -14.35 -8.11 -6.52
N MET A 291 -15.13 -7.03 -6.60
CA MET A 291 -16.42 -7.00 -7.28
C MET A 291 -16.43 -5.86 -8.30
N ASP A 292 -16.55 -6.21 -9.56
CA ASP A 292 -16.61 -5.22 -10.64
C ASP A 292 -17.84 -4.32 -10.51
N ILE A 293 -17.63 -3.00 -10.61
CA ILE A 293 -18.68 -1.99 -10.58
C ILE A 293 -18.80 -1.39 -11.98
N ASN A 294 -19.98 -1.48 -12.55
CA ASN A 294 -20.28 -0.81 -13.80
C ASN A 294 -20.54 0.69 -13.54
N LEU A 295 -19.54 1.52 -13.77
CA LEU A 295 -19.63 2.98 -13.62
C LEU A 295 -20.36 3.64 -14.82
N ASP A 296 -20.37 2.99 -15.99
CA ASP A 296 -21.08 3.44 -17.18
C ASP A 296 -22.53 2.91 -17.19
N LYS A 297 -23.38 3.38 -16.31
CA LYS A 297 -24.81 3.24 -16.48
C LYS A 297 -25.24 4.11 -17.67
N LYS A 298 -25.07 3.61 -18.90
CA LYS A 298 -25.91 4.07 -20.02
C LYS A 298 -27.35 3.94 -19.55
N LYS A 299 -28.08 5.06 -19.44
CA LYS A 299 -29.51 5.05 -19.23
C LYS A 299 -30.08 4.05 -20.24
N ARG A 300 -30.61 2.92 -19.75
CA ARG A 300 -31.44 2.06 -20.60
C ARG A 300 -32.60 2.94 -21.02
N VAL A 301 -32.54 3.44 -22.26
CA VAL A 301 -33.71 4.03 -22.88
C VAL A 301 -34.73 2.88 -22.96
N PRO A 302 -35.89 2.98 -22.30
CA PRO A 302 -36.89 1.95 -22.42
C PRO A 302 -37.24 1.90 -23.90
N GLN A 303 -36.98 0.77 -24.58
CA GLN A 303 -37.47 0.54 -25.91
C GLN A 303 -39.01 0.50 -25.79
N LYS A 304 -39.67 1.57 -26.24
CA LYS A 304 -41.08 1.55 -26.48
C LYS A 304 -41.31 0.51 -27.57
N SER A 305 -41.83 -0.64 -27.17
CA SER A 305 -42.36 -1.63 -28.10
C SER A 305 -43.51 -0.95 -28.87
N ILE A 306 -43.29 -0.63 -30.14
CA ILE A 306 -44.34 -0.22 -31.05
C ILE A 306 -45.05 -1.55 -31.42
N ARG A 307 -46.13 -1.86 -30.72
CA ARG A 307 -47.08 -2.84 -31.24
C ARG A 307 -47.77 -2.18 -32.43
N LEU A 308 -47.43 -2.58 -33.64
CA LEU A 308 -48.23 -2.38 -34.82
C LEU A 308 -49.47 -3.27 -34.66
N LEU A 309 -50.66 -2.65 -34.57
CA LEU A 309 -51.94 -3.25 -34.74
C LEU A 309 -52.16 -3.57 -36.22
#